data_749932490c4aeef4762b7c9b2c91bd6e
#
_entry.id   749932490c4aeef4762b7c9b2c91bd6e
#
_cell.length_a   1.000
_cell.length_b   1.000
_cell.length_c   1.000
_cell.angle_alpha   90.00
_cell.angle_beta   90.00
_cell.angle_gamma   90.00
#
_symmetry.space_group_name_H-M   'P 1'
#
loop_
_entity.id
_entity.type
_entity.pdbx_description
1 polymer ?
#
loop_
_entity_poly.entity_id
_entity_poly.type
_entity_poly.pdbx_seq_one_letter_code
_entity_poly.pdbx_strand_id
1 'polypeptide(L)'
;MTLDERFQKLGTLLKGFKITDSSLLSYGTAGFRLPADKLGGVAIRLGILACIRSLNLQCRAVGIMITASHNPPCDNGMKLVDPHGVSFMSSSDESVSKWLSEHCCNFQDDQLPHVVLGFDTRESSPALANEVNQGVSVMHGICHELGLVTTPQLHYFVQYINSIGSPCSNQLVDLETIYVHHFAERFTTALENLQSCTESIHLNIDCAHGVGSKVLERFRAYFSSVKGPRRLILHLYNTETENKELLNQNCGADFVKITLNAPKLTPPNEQSIMYPDRWATIDGDADRLIYFRPIFTHCSSSSDNRLNNDMKELHLTGAVAQQVELLDGDRISCLFAHFLVKVLKSVSSDRNLTIGVIQTAYANSASTRYLTEHLHVSVVCVPTGVKHLHHAAQSFDFGIYFEANGHGTVLFSKHILNFAKNLNVNNPLRTFIDLTNTSIGDAITDILLVEYTLAWLNWSFINWFSMYDDLPSKQLKVTVAKRDLIQVTWDERRVTSPIELQIAIDEAVQQADKLINKIGTSRAFVRPSGTEDTVRIYAESYTHEATDWLSATIALITYRLAGGIGPQPTPPKPLHSICN
;
A
#
# COMPACT_ATOMS: atom_id res chain seq x y z
N MET A 1 31.61 20.99 -20.11
CA MET A 1 32.22 20.83 -18.75
C MET A 1 32.71 19.41 -18.68
N THR A 2 34.00 19.22 -18.42
CA THR A 2 34.58 17.88 -18.30
C THR A 2 34.07 17.15 -17.05
N LEU A 3 34.16 15.82 -17.02
CA LEU A 3 33.81 15.02 -15.85
C LEU A 3 34.53 15.51 -14.57
N ASP A 4 35.81 15.89 -14.68
CA ASP A 4 36.62 16.41 -13.57
C ASP A 4 36.08 17.74 -13.04
N GLU A 5 35.61 18.65 -13.88
CA GLU A 5 34.97 19.89 -13.47
C GLU A 5 33.62 19.63 -12.77
N ARG A 6 32.89 18.60 -13.21
CA ARG A 6 31.65 18.14 -12.55
C ARG A 6 31.95 17.63 -11.14
N PHE A 7 32.97 16.79 -10.96
CA PHE A 7 33.37 16.27 -9.67
C PHE A 7 33.94 17.34 -8.73
N GLN A 8 34.64 18.36 -9.23
CA GLN A 8 35.09 19.48 -8.41
C GLN A 8 33.90 20.35 -7.89
N LYS A 9 32.93 20.66 -8.77
CA LYS A 9 31.70 21.34 -8.36
C LYS A 9 30.91 20.52 -7.37
N LEU A 10 30.80 19.22 -7.58
CA LEU A 10 30.17 18.27 -6.68
C LEU A 10 30.84 18.28 -5.30
N GLY A 11 32.17 18.19 -5.25
CA GLY A 11 32.90 18.26 -3.99
C GLY A 11 32.68 19.56 -3.21
N THR A 12 32.51 20.68 -3.92
CA THR A 12 32.20 21.98 -3.32
C THR A 12 30.76 22.02 -2.78
N LEU A 13 29.79 21.55 -3.56
CA LEU A 13 28.39 21.48 -3.15
C LEU A 13 28.21 20.57 -1.91
N LEU A 14 28.79 19.38 -1.92
CA LEU A 14 28.67 18.42 -0.83
C LEU A 14 29.36 18.86 0.47
N LYS A 15 30.35 19.77 0.40
CA LYS A 15 30.96 20.38 1.60
C LYS A 15 29.96 21.22 2.39
N GLY A 16 28.99 21.87 1.70
CA GLY A 16 27.89 22.61 2.34
C GLY A 16 26.84 21.72 3.02
N PHE A 17 26.74 20.46 2.62
CA PHE A 17 25.73 19.50 3.08
C PHE A 17 26.37 18.26 3.70
N LYS A 18 27.15 18.47 4.77
CA LYS A 18 27.80 17.36 5.50
C LYS A 18 26.76 16.49 6.19
N ILE A 19 26.76 15.20 5.88
CA ILE A 19 26.07 14.20 6.68
C ILE A 19 27.03 13.76 7.79
N THR A 20 26.69 14.08 9.03
CA THR A 20 27.50 13.77 10.23
C THR A 20 27.23 12.35 10.75
N ASP A 21 26.08 11.78 10.42
CA ASP A 21 25.66 10.44 10.84
C ASP A 21 25.45 9.55 9.61
N SER A 22 26.34 8.58 9.42
CA SER A 22 26.27 7.64 8.29
C SER A 22 25.05 6.70 8.36
N SER A 23 24.43 6.53 9.54
CA SER A 23 23.20 5.74 9.69
C SER A 23 22.02 6.35 8.92
N LEU A 24 22.04 7.67 8.69
CA LEU A 24 21.05 8.40 7.89
C LEU A 24 21.10 8.04 6.39
N LEU A 25 22.15 7.37 5.92
CA LEU A 25 22.32 6.94 4.53
C LEU A 25 21.77 5.53 4.26
N SER A 26 21.09 4.92 5.22
CA SER A 26 20.47 3.61 5.02
C SER A 26 19.22 3.71 4.15
N TYR A 27 19.28 3.10 2.97
CA TYR A 27 18.15 3.00 2.03
C TYR A 27 17.37 1.72 2.30
N GLY A 28 16.24 1.85 3.00
CA GLY A 28 15.38 0.73 3.36
C GLY A 28 14.45 0.26 2.23
N THR A 29 13.58 -0.70 2.53
CA THR A 29 12.54 -1.19 1.60
C THR A 29 11.57 -0.09 1.15
N ALA A 30 11.38 0.93 1.97
CA ALA A 30 10.52 2.09 1.70
C ALA A 30 11.31 3.34 1.25
N GLY A 31 12.58 3.19 0.85
CA GLY A 31 13.47 4.32 0.58
C GLY A 31 14.05 4.93 1.87
N PHE A 32 14.47 6.19 1.77
CA PHE A 32 14.83 6.98 2.95
C PHE A 32 13.56 7.43 3.66
N ARG A 33 13.52 7.36 5.01
CA ARG A 33 12.45 7.92 5.84
C ARG A 33 13.04 8.43 7.14
N LEU A 34 12.92 9.73 7.37
CA LEU A 34 13.54 10.44 8.50
C LEU A 34 12.70 11.68 8.84
N PRO A 35 12.90 12.31 10.02
CA PRO A 35 12.50 13.69 10.22
C PRO A 35 13.03 14.58 9.09
N ALA A 36 12.16 15.44 8.56
CA ALA A 36 12.41 16.18 7.31
C ALA A 36 13.66 17.06 7.37
N ASP A 37 13.99 17.61 8.55
CA ASP A 37 15.16 18.46 8.80
C ASP A 37 16.50 17.72 8.60
N LYS A 38 16.49 16.39 8.61
CA LYS A 38 17.67 15.54 8.41
C LYS A 38 17.90 15.10 6.97
N LEU A 39 16.98 15.39 6.06
CA LEU A 39 16.98 14.85 4.69
C LEU A 39 17.74 15.70 3.67
N GLY A 40 18.05 16.99 3.95
CA GLY A 40 18.62 17.89 2.96
C GLY A 40 19.86 17.36 2.25
N GLY A 41 20.90 16.99 3.01
CA GLY A 41 22.11 16.43 2.39
C GLY A 41 21.91 15.07 1.69
N VAL A 42 20.83 14.34 2.01
CA VAL A 42 20.43 13.09 1.36
C VAL A 42 19.78 13.40 0.01
N ALA A 43 18.94 14.46 -0.06
CA ALA A 43 18.22 14.85 -1.26
C ALA A 43 19.15 15.17 -2.44
N ILE A 44 20.19 15.99 -2.19
CA ILE A 44 21.21 16.31 -3.21
C ILE A 44 21.90 15.05 -3.72
N ARG A 45 22.32 14.15 -2.79
CA ARG A 45 22.99 12.89 -3.17
C ARG A 45 22.09 11.97 -3.95
N LEU A 46 20.80 11.97 -3.65
CA LEU A 46 19.82 11.16 -4.38
C LEU A 46 19.63 11.67 -5.81
N GLY A 47 19.61 13.00 -6.03
CA GLY A 47 19.58 13.59 -7.37
C GLY A 47 20.79 13.18 -8.21
N ILE A 48 21.99 13.17 -7.62
CA ILE A 48 23.20 12.69 -8.26
C ILE A 48 23.12 11.20 -8.58
N LEU A 49 22.68 10.38 -7.63
CA LEU A 49 22.52 8.93 -7.79
C LEU A 49 21.52 8.60 -8.89
N ALA A 50 20.42 9.34 -9.00
CA ALA A 50 19.43 9.17 -10.05
C ALA A 50 20.03 9.46 -11.45
N CYS A 51 20.85 10.51 -11.57
CA CYS A 51 21.57 10.79 -12.82
C CYS A 51 22.52 9.66 -13.21
N ILE A 52 23.32 9.17 -12.27
CA ILE A 52 24.23 8.05 -12.52
C ILE A 52 23.44 6.80 -12.91
N ARG A 53 22.32 6.54 -12.23
CA ARG A 53 21.42 5.42 -12.56
C ARG A 53 20.85 5.55 -13.98
N SER A 54 20.39 6.75 -14.37
CA SER A 54 19.90 7.04 -15.73
C SER A 54 20.98 6.78 -16.78
N LEU A 55 22.21 7.30 -16.58
CA LEU A 55 23.34 7.07 -17.46
C LEU A 55 23.65 5.58 -17.63
N ASN A 56 23.71 4.81 -16.55
CA ASN A 56 23.94 3.36 -16.60
C ASN A 56 22.82 2.60 -17.32
N LEU A 57 21.64 3.19 -17.40
CA LEU A 57 20.47 2.65 -18.10
C LEU A 57 20.27 3.31 -19.49
N GLN A 58 21.35 3.75 -20.13
CA GLN A 58 21.33 4.36 -21.47
C GLN A 58 20.46 5.62 -21.55
N CYS A 59 20.59 6.49 -20.56
CA CYS A 59 19.84 7.75 -20.40
C CYS A 59 18.31 7.58 -20.30
N ARG A 60 17.84 6.39 -19.93
CA ARG A 60 16.41 6.20 -19.62
C ARG A 60 16.03 6.99 -18.37
N ALA A 61 14.82 7.52 -18.39
CA ALA A 61 14.31 8.31 -17.28
C ALA A 61 14.19 7.49 -15.99
N VAL A 62 14.70 8.03 -14.89
CA VAL A 62 14.63 7.48 -13.54
C VAL A 62 13.79 8.41 -12.68
N GLY A 63 12.90 7.89 -11.83
CA GLY A 63 12.04 8.69 -10.97
C GLY A 63 12.62 8.92 -9.58
N ILE A 64 12.28 10.06 -8.99
CA ILE A 64 12.43 10.35 -7.56
C ILE A 64 11.08 10.78 -7.02
N MET A 65 10.56 10.02 -6.03
CA MET A 65 9.37 10.41 -5.27
C MET A 65 9.76 10.89 -3.89
N ILE A 66 9.30 12.09 -3.52
CA ILE A 66 9.50 12.66 -2.19
C ILE A 66 8.20 12.50 -1.41
N THR A 67 8.19 11.58 -0.46
CA THR A 67 7.05 11.26 0.41
C THR A 67 7.45 10.38 1.57
N ALA A 68 6.76 10.49 2.69
CA ALA A 68 6.80 9.52 3.77
C ALA A 68 5.44 8.79 3.93
N SER A 69 4.57 8.81 2.90
CA SER A 69 3.31 8.06 2.83
C SER A 69 2.42 8.32 4.07
N HIS A 70 2.25 7.31 4.93
CA HIS A 70 1.39 7.34 6.13
C HIS A 70 2.05 7.94 7.39
N ASN A 71 3.35 8.29 7.33
CA ASN A 71 4.05 8.89 8.48
C ASN A 71 3.46 10.27 8.86
N PRO A 72 3.69 10.73 10.10
CA PRO A 72 3.32 12.09 10.53
C PRO A 72 3.85 13.18 9.60
N PRO A 73 3.22 14.37 9.58
CA PRO A 73 3.61 15.47 8.69
C PRO A 73 5.06 15.96 8.83
N CYS A 74 5.66 15.82 10.03
CA CYS A 74 7.04 16.22 10.32
C CYS A 74 8.10 15.32 9.70
N ASP A 75 7.74 14.08 9.31
CA ASP A 75 8.61 13.17 8.60
C ASP A 75 8.53 13.41 7.09
N ASN A 76 9.60 13.04 6.38
CA ASN A 76 9.57 12.92 4.93
C ASN A 76 10.43 11.73 4.48
N GLY A 77 10.44 11.47 3.20
CA GLY A 77 11.20 10.36 2.63
C GLY A 77 11.47 10.55 1.16
N MET A 78 12.29 9.67 0.62
CA MET A 78 12.63 9.70 -0.80
C MET A 78 12.82 8.29 -1.34
N LYS A 79 12.23 8.02 -2.49
CA LYS A 79 12.30 6.73 -3.19
C LYS A 79 12.82 6.92 -4.61
N LEU A 80 13.69 6.02 -5.07
CA LEU A 80 14.10 5.91 -6.48
C LEU A 80 13.16 4.96 -7.22
N VAL A 81 12.87 5.28 -8.48
CA VAL A 81 12.02 4.50 -9.38
C VAL A 81 12.78 4.22 -10.66
N ASP A 82 12.94 2.95 -10.99
CA ASP A 82 13.61 2.50 -12.21
C ASP A 82 12.73 2.70 -13.47
N PRO A 83 13.31 2.68 -14.69
CA PRO A 83 12.61 2.99 -15.95
C PRO A 83 11.36 2.17 -16.27
N HIS A 84 11.19 1.02 -15.65
CA HIS A 84 9.98 0.19 -15.78
C HIS A 84 8.87 0.55 -14.77
N GLY A 85 9.03 1.65 -14.03
CA GLY A 85 8.11 2.04 -12.98
C GLY A 85 8.25 1.20 -11.70
N VAL A 86 9.26 0.35 -11.57
CA VAL A 86 9.49 -0.48 -10.39
C VAL A 86 10.38 0.26 -9.40
N SER A 87 10.11 0.11 -8.10
CA SER A 87 10.98 0.69 -7.07
C SER A 87 12.41 0.15 -7.17
N PHE A 88 13.40 1.05 -7.11
CA PHE A 88 14.82 0.69 -7.09
C PHE A 88 15.11 -0.26 -5.94
N MET A 89 15.72 -1.39 -6.26
CA MET A 89 16.22 -2.36 -5.30
C MET A 89 17.74 -2.16 -5.16
N SER A 90 18.21 -1.57 -4.05
CA SER A 90 19.61 -1.78 -3.69
C SER A 90 19.77 -3.21 -3.19
N SER A 91 20.75 -3.94 -3.69
CA SER A 91 21.24 -5.13 -2.99
C SER A 91 21.62 -4.68 -1.56
N SER A 92 21.21 -5.41 -0.58
CA SER A 92 21.01 -5.03 0.82
C SER A 92 22.21 -4.42 1.58
N ASP A 93 23.39 -4.27 1.00
CA ASP A 93 24.60 -3.83 1.72
C ASP A 93 25.55 -2.90 0.94
N GLU A 94 25.21 -2.47 -0.26
CA GLU A 94 26.07 -1.51 -0.95
C GLU A 94 25.74 -0.09 -0.51
N SER A 95 26.67 0.50 0.24
CA SER A 95 26.61 1.94 0.50
C SER A 95 26.56 2.69 -0.83
N VAL A 96 25.75 3.75 -0.91
CA VAL A 96 25.69 4.65 -2.09
C VAL A 96 27.09 5.06 -2.54
N SER A 97 28.03 5.24 -1.60
CA SER A 97 29.43 5.58 -1.88
C SER A 97 30.19 4.46 -2.59
N LYS A 98 29.97 3.20 -2.25
CA LYS A 98 30.61 2.05 -2.91
C LYS A 98 30.07 1.89 -4.33
N TRP A 99 28.74 1.95 -4.48
CA TRP A 99 28.09 1.90 -5.78
C TRP A 99 28.56 3.03 -6.72
N LEU A 100 28.68 4.26 -6.21
CA LEU A 100 29.23 5.40 -6.94
C LEU A 100 30.67 5.15 -7.41
N SER A 101 31.53 4.58 -6.55
CA SER A 101 32.92 4.29 -6.93
C SER A 101 33.07 3.22 -8.00
N GLU A 102 32.15 2.27 -8.07
CA GLU A 102 32.20 1.15 -9.00
C GLU A 102 31.59 1.48 -10.38
N HIS A 103 30.67 2.46 -10.48
CA HIS A 103 29.90 2.73 -11.68
C HIS A 103 30.19 4.08 -12.35
N CYS A 104 31.11 4.89 -11.82
CA CYS A 104 31.41 6.23 -12.35
C CYS A 104 32.39 6.27 -13.55
N CYS A 105 32.86 5.13 -14.07
CA CYS A 105 34.07 5.14 -14.88
C CYS A 105 33.91 5.21 -16.41
N ASN A 106 32.68 5.23 -16.98
CA ASN A 106 32.49 5.05 -18.42
C ASN A 106 31.47 5.98 -19.10
N PHE A 107 31.25 7.20 -18.60
CA PHE A 107 30.25 8.09 -19.22
C PHE A 107 30.86 8.96 -20.35
N GLN A 108 30.11 9.09 -21.44
CA GLN A 108 30.46 10.02 -22.54
C GLN A 108 29.89 11.42 -22.22
N ASP A 109 30.61 12.47 -22.59
CA ASP A 109 30.26 13.86 -22.26
C ASP A 109 28.97 14.37 -22.93
N ASP A 110 28.46 13.69 -23.93
CA ASP A 110 27.26 14.01 -24.70
C ASP A 110 25.98 13.34 -24.14
N GLN A 111 26.10 12.44 -23.16
CA GLN A 111 24.98 11.75 -22.55
C GLN A 111 24.31 12.64 -21.51
N LEU A 112 22.98 12.84 -21.65
CA LEU A 112 22.15 13.60 -20.71
C LEU A 112 21.27 12.67 -19.89
N PRO A 113 21.50 12.54 -18.57
CA PRO A 113 20.61 11.77 -17.70
C PRO A 113 19.26 12.46 -17.52
N HIS A 114 18.19 11.67 -17.47
CA HIS A 114 16.83 12.13 -17.27
C HIS A 114 16.31 11.70 -15.91
N VAL A 115 15.83 12.66 -15.11
CA VAL A 115 15.21 12.43 -13.78
C VAL A 115 13.81 13.00 -13.78
N VAL A 116 12.82 12.18 -13.40
CA VAL A 116 11.42 12.57 -13.21
C VAL A 116 11.21 12.76 -11.71
N LEU A 117 10.86 13.97 -11.29
CA LEU A 117 10.76 14.36 -9.89
C LEU A 117 9.32 14.71 -9.53
N GLY A 118 8.79 14.06 -8.50
CA GLY A 118 7.47 14.37 -7.95
C GLY A 118 7.47 14.30 -6.43
N PHE A 119 6.47 14.91 -5.81
CA PHE A 119 6.38 14.98 -4.35
C PHE A 119 4.92 15.05 -3.86
N ASP A 120 4.73 14.70 -2.57
CA ASP A 120 3.46 14.79 -1.87
C ASP A 120 3.23 16.18 -1.25
N THR A 121 2.12 16.34 -0.50
CA THR A 121 1.67 17.62 0.07
C THR A 121 2.46 18.08 1.31
N ARG A 122 3.50 17.37 1.78
CA ARG A 122 4.27 17.73 2.98
C ARG A 122 4.96 19.10 2.82
N GLU A 123 5.03 19.87 3.90
CA GLU A 123 5.61 21.21 3.89
C GLU A 123 7.08 21.21 3.42
N SER A 124 7.85 20.19 3.80
CA SER A 124 9.26 20.06 3.43
C SER A 124 9.50 19.59 1.99
N SER A 125 8.48 19.07 1.31
CA SER A 125 8.63 18.42 -0.01
C SER A 125 9.17 19.37 -1.09
N PRO A 126 8.71 20.63 -1.23
CA PRO A 126 9.25 21.54 -2.24
C PRO A 126 10.74 21.91 -2.00
N ALA A 127 11.15 22.07 -0.74
CA ALA A 127 12.54 22.37 -0.42
C ALA A 127 13.46 21.19 -0.76
N LEU A 128 13.05 19.97 -0.42
CA LEU A 128 13.77 18.73 -0.76
C LEU A 128 13.81 18.51 -2.30
N ALA A 129 12.73 18.84 -3.02
CA ALA A 129 12.71 18.79 -4.48
C ALA A 129 13.73 19.74 -5.11
N ASN A 130 13.84 20.96 -4.59
CA ASN A 130 14.87 21.90 -5.04
C ASN A 130 16.30 21.38 -4.79
N GLU A 131 16.54 20.73 -3.67
CA GLU A 131 17.85 20.13 -3.37
C GLU A 131 18.16 18.93 -4.29
N VAL A 132 17.17 18.07 -4.58
CA VAL A 132 17.31 17.00 -5.59
C VAL A 132 17.68 17.62 -6.93
N ASN A 133 17.00 18.69 -7.36
CA ASN A 133 17.25 19.38 -8.62
C ASN A 133 18.65 20.01 -8.68
N GLN A 134 19.19 20.50 -7.56
CA GLN A 134 20.59 20.95 -7.49
C GLN A 134 21.55 19.78 -7.78
N GLY A 135 21.29 18.60 -7.19
CA GLY A 135 22.06 17.39 -7.46
C GLY A 135 22.02 16.97 -8.93
N VAL A 136 20.83 17.01 -9.55
CA VAL A 136 20.64 16.73 -10.98
C VAL A 136 21.38 17.76 -11.85
N SER A 137 21.29 19.04 -11.52
CA SER A 137 21.90 20.15 -12.27
C SER A 137 23.43 20.07 -12.28
N VAL A 138 24.07 19.68 -11.17
CA VAL A 138 25.53 19.48 -11.09
C VAL A 138 25.98 18.35 -12.01
N MET A 139 25.14 17.34 -12.22
CA MET A 139 25.37 16.23 -13.15
C MET A 139 25.02 16.57 -14.61
N HIS A 140 24.61 17.82 -14.90
CA HIS A 140 24.05 18.25 -16.18
C HIS A 140 22.86 17.42 -16.64
N GLY A 141 22.11 16.84 -15.70
CA GLY A 141 20.90 16.09 -15.96
C GLY A 141 19.72 16.99 -16.31
N ILE A 142 18.75 16.40 -17.00
CA ILE A 142 17.44 17.02 -17.26
C ILE A 142 16.48 16.56 -16.16
N CYS A 143 16.02 17.52 -15.37
CA CYS A 143 14.99 17.26 -14.35
C CYS A 143 13.60 17.59 -14.91
N HIS A 144 12.74 16.58 -14.96
CA HIS A 144 11.32 16.71 -15.29
C HIS A 144 10.53 16.81 -13.99
N GLU A 145 10.38 18.05 -13.49
CA GLU A 145 9.65 18.31 -12.25
C GLU A 145 8.13 18.30 -12.50
N LEU A 146 7.43 17.33 -11.91
CA LEU A 146 5.98 17.14 -12.04
C LEU A 146 5.19 17.89 -10.97
N GLY A 147 5.85 18.33 -9.89
CA GLY A 147 5.19 18.92 -8.75
C GLY A 147 4.45 17.90 -7.89
N LEU A 148 3.22 18.26 -7.49
CA LEU A 148 2.37 17.42 -6.65
C LEU A 148 1.82 16.24 -7.46
N VAL A 149 2.25 15.02 -7.12
CA VAL A 149 1.78 13.76 -7.72
C VAL A 149 1.67 12.69 -6.64
N THR A 150 0.85 11.68 -6.87
CA THR A 150 0.84 10.48 -6.02
C THR A 150 2.04 9.60 -6.32
N THR A 151 2.44 8.76 -5.36
CA THR A 151 3.51 7.77 -5.59
C THR A 151 3.19 6.89 -6.82
N PRO A 152 1.99 6.31 -6.96
CA PRO A 152 1.65 5.51 -8.14
C PRO A 152 1.68 6.29 -9.46
N GLN A 153 1.25 7.54 -9.47
CA GLN A 153 1.35 8.39 -10.67
C GLN A 153 2.79 8.57 -11.10
N LEU A 154 3.72 8.85 -10.18
CA LEU A 154 5.13 9.00 -10.53
C LEU A 154 5.67 7.71 -11.18
N HIS A 155 5.37 6.56 -10.60
CA HIS A 155 5.78 5.26 -11.15
C HIS A 155 5.20 5.02 -12.55
N TYR A 156 3.93 5.31 -12.75
CA TYR A 156 3.26 5.23 -14.05
C TYR A 156 3.89 6.19 -15.07
N PHE A 157 4.19 7.43 -14.68
CA PHE A 157 4.79 8.43 -15.58
C PHE A 157 6.21 8.06 -15.99
N VAL A 158 7.01 7.54 -15.06
CA VAL A 158 8.36 7.02 -15.39
C VAL A 158 8.28 5.89 -16.42
N GLN A 159 7.37 4.95 -16.24
CA GLN A 159 7.15 3.86 -17.19
C GLN A 159 6.65 4.41 -18.54
N TYR A 160 5.67 5.31 -18.52
CA TYR A 160 5.09 5.91 -19.72
C TYR A 160 6.11 6.67 -20.54
N ILE A 161 6.89 7.58 -19.91
CA ILE A 161 7.96 8.35 -20.56
C ILE A 161 8.96 7.42 -21.25
N ASN A 162 9.37 6.35 -20.58
CA ASN A 162 10.31 5.38 -21.15
C ASN A 162 9.69 4.51 -22.27
N SER A 163 8.36 4.40 -22.34
CA SER A 163 7.68 3.64 -23.38
C SER A 163 7.55 4.38 -24.71
N ILE A 164 7.45 5.72 -24.67
CA ILE A 164 7.30 6.57 -25.86
C ILE A 164 8.63 6.98 -26.50
N GLY A 165 9.77 6.54 -25.95
CA GLY A 165 11.09 6.95 -26.39
C GLY A 165 11.49 8.33 -25.83
N SER A 166 12.52 8.97 -26.34
CA SER A 166 13.09 10.20 -25.77
C SER A 166 12.04 11.24 -25.34
N PRO A 167 12.05 11.73 -24.12
CA PRO A 167 11.10 12.71 -23.63
C PRO A 167 11.38 14.09 -24.26
N CYS A 168 10.75 14.38 -25.39
CA CYS A 168 10.73 15.74 -25.90
C CYS A 168 9.92 16.61 -24.94
N SER A 169 10.45 17.76 -24.54
CA SER A 169 9.89 18.70 -23.55
C SER A 169 8.42 19.11 -23.79
N ASN A 170 7.94 19.00 -25.03
CA ASN A 170 6.57 19.37 -25.40
C ASN A 170 5.54 18.25 -25.17
N GLN A 171 5.94 17.00 -24.86
CA GLN A 171 5.03 15.87 -24.63
C GLN A 171 4.73 15.64 -23.13
N LEU A 172 5.44 16.30 -22.23
CA LEU A 172 5.22 16.16 -20.78
C LEU A 172 4.09 17.05 -20.25
N VAL A 173 3.48 17.87 -21.10
CA VAL A 173 2.58 18.97 -20.69
C VAL A 173 1.29 18.50 -20.03
N ASP A 174 0.91 17.19 -20.12
CA ASP A 174 -0.35 16.73 -19.54
C ASP A 174 -0.38 15.24 -19.14
N LEU A 175 0.68 14.76 -18.49
CA LEU A 175 0.76 13.37 -18.01
C LEU A 175 -0.38 13.00 -17.06
N GLU A 176 -0.82 13.95 -16.25
CA GLU A 176 -1.92 13.73 -15.32
C GLU A 176 -3.25 13.52 -16.07
N THR A 177 -3.53 14.30 -17.11
CA THR A 177 -4.69 14.07 -17.97
C THR A 177 -4.59 12.73 -18.68
N ILE A 178 -3.42 12.31 -19.16
CA ILE A 178 -3.21 10.98 -19.76
C ILE A 178 -3.58 9.89 -18.75
N TYR A 179 -3.09 9.98 -17.52
CA TYR A 179 -3.39 9.01 -16.47
C TYR A 179 -4.89 8.96 -16.15
N VAL A 180 -5.51 10.10 -15.88
CA VAL A 180 -6.94 10.18 -15.54
C VAL A 180 -7.80 9.66 -16.69
N HIS A 181 -7.57 10.12 -17.93
CA HIS A 181 -8.34 9.67 -19.09
C HIS A 181 -8.18 8.17 -19.34
N HIS A 182 -6.94 7.66 -19.27
CA HIS A 182 -6.70 6.23 -19.50
C HIS A 182 -7.57 5.34 -18.60
N PHE A 183 -7.53 5.58 -17.30
CA PHE A 183 -8.24 4.74 -16.34
C PHE A 183 -9.74 5.07 -16.26
N ALA A 184 -10.13 6.36 -16.29
CA ALA A 184 -11.52 6.76 -16.19
C ALA A 184 -12.36 6.37 -17.41
N GLU A 185 -11.84 6.55 -18.63
CA GLU A 185 -12.50 6.14 -19.87
C GLU A 185 -12.67 4.62 -19.89
N ARG A 186 -11.62 3.89 -19.51
CA ARG A 186 -11.65 2.44 -19.47
C ARG A 186 -12.70 1.91 -18.50
N PHE A 187 -12.74 2.48 -17.30
CA PHE A 187 -13.72 2.13 -16.28
C PHE A 187 -15.16 2.45 -16.73
N THR A 188 -15.37 3.64 -17.28
CA THR A 188 -16.70 4.07 -17.76
C THR A 188 -17.22 3.14 -18.86
N THR A 189 -16.38 2.87 -19.87
CA THR A 189 -16.72 1.95 -20.97
C THR A 189 -17.04 0.55 -20.44
N ALA A 190 -16.29 0.10 -19.42
CA ALA A 190 -16.52 -1.20 -18.82
C ALA A 190 -17.88 -1.27 -18.10
N LEU A 191 -18.24 -0.24 -17.32
CA LEU A 191 -19.53 -0.19 -16.63
C LEU A 191 -20.72 -0.14 -17.60
N GLU A 192 -20.60 0.62 -18.69
CA GLU A 192 -21.65 0.72 -19.71
C GLU A 192 -21.98 -0.64 -20.35
N ASN A 193 -20.97 -1.50 -20.49
CA ASN A 193 -21.10 -2.83 -21.06
C ASN A 193 -21.60 -3.91 -20.07
N LEU A 194 -21.68 -3.61 -18.77
CA LEU A 194 -22.17 -4.57 -17.77
C LEU A 194 -23.70 -4.55 -17.69
N GLN A 195 -24.32 -5.66 -18.07
CA GLN A 195 -25.80 -5.80 -17.95
C GLN A 195 -26.27 -5.86 -16.49
N SER A 196 -25.40 -6.33 -15.57
CA SER A 196 -25.68 -6.46 -14.14
C SER A 196 -25.73 -5.12 -13.40
N CYS A 197 -25.09 -4.09 -13.91
CA CYS A 197 -25.04 -2.77 -13.29
C CYS A 197 -26.18 -1.91 -13.84
N THR A 198 -27.23 -1.67 -13.06
CA THR A 198 -28.42 -0.90 -13.51
C THR A 198 -28.45 0.52 -12.94
N GLU A 199 -27.69 0.81 -11.87
CA GLU A 199 -27.69 2.08 -11.15
C GLU A 199 -26.27 2.64 -11.04
N SER A 200 -26.17 3.92 -10.66
CA SER A 200 -24.89 4.55 -10.34
C SER A 200 -24.30 3.96 -9.06
N ILE A 201 -22.98 3.83 -9.03
CA ILE A 201 -22.21 3.40 -7.86
C ILE A 201 -21.84 4.63 -7.06
N HIS A 202 -22.22 4.68 -5.79
CA HIS A 202 -21.83 5.74 -4.85
C HIS A 202 -20.73 5.24 -3.92
N LEU A 203 -19.65 5.99 -3.80
CA LEU A 203 -18.52 5.66 -2.94
C LEU A 203 -18.07 6.89 -2.16
N ASN A 204 -18.03 6.76 -0.83
CA ASN A 204 -17.42 7.75 0.04
C ASN A 204 -15.92 7.45 0.18
N ILE A 205 -15.07 8.47 0.03
CA ILE A 205 -13.61 8.29 0.10
C ILE A 205 -13.03 9.29 1.10
N ASP A 206 -12.36 8.76 2.11
CA ASP A 206 -11.46 9.51 2.98
C ASP A 206 -10.09 9.64 2.30
N CYS A 207 -9.71 10.86 1.94
CA CYS A 207 -8.50 11.19 1.20
C CYS A 207 -7.29 11.49 2.10
N ALA A 208 -7.39 11.27 3.42
CA ALA A 208 -6.30 11.47 4.39
C ALA A 208 -5.64 12.86 4.36
N HIS A 209 -6.28 13.89 3.81
CA HIS A 209 -5.70 15.21 3.50
C HIS A 209 -4.45 15.13 2.63
N GLY A 210 -4.31 14.03 1.85
CA GLY A 210 -3.16 13.73 1.01
C GLY A 210 -3.31 14.20 -0.44
N VAL A 211 -2.23 14.01 -1.21
CA VAL A 211 -2.17 14.38 -2.63
C VAL A 211 -3.18 13.63 -3.50
N GLY A 212 -3.59 12.43 -3.08
CA GLY A 212 -4.61 11.64 -3.76
C GLY A 212 -5.95 12.37 -3.92
N SER A 213 -6.29 13.32 -3.01
CA SER A 213 -7.50 14.13 -3.12
C SER A 213 -7.57 14.95 -4.41
N LYS A 214 -6.43 15.52 -4.85
CA LYS A 214 -6.34 16.33 -6.08
C LYS A 214 -6.61 15.45 -7.32
N VAL A 215 -6.06 14.24 -7.33
CA VAL A 215 -6.24 13.30 -8.43
C VAL A 215 -7.66 12.76 -8.47
N LEU A 216 -8.22 12.36 -7.31
CA LEU A 216 -9.62 11.90 -7.21
C LEU A 216 -10.62 12.98 -7.63
N GLU A 217 -10.32 14.26 -7.38
CA GLU A 217 -11.15 15.37 -7.85
C GLU A 217 -11.22 15.42 -9.38
N ARG A 218 -10.11 15.15 -10.09
CA ARG A 218 -10.11 15.04 -11.55
C ARG A 218 -10.90 13.84 -12.05
N PHE A 219 -10.80 12.70 -11.38
CA PHE A 219 -11.65 11.54 -11.68
C PHE A 219 -13.13 11.86 -11.44
N ARG A 220 -13.46 12.55 -10.34
CA ARG A 220 -14.82 13.00 -10.04
C ARG A 220 -15.36 13.92 -11.14
N ALA A 221 -14.56 14.89 -11.58
CA ALA A 221 -14.93 15.80 -12.68
C ALA A 221 -15.17 15.02 -13.99
N TYR A 222 -14.30 14.05 -14.32
CA TYR A 222 -14.48 13.19 -15.50
C TYR A 222 -15.79 12.42 -15.40
N PHE A 223 -16.04 11.67 -14.33
CA PHE A 223 -17.25 10.86 -14.15
C PHE A 223 -18.52 11.71 -14.12
N SER A 224 -18.45 12.94 -13.61
CA SER A 224 -19.59 13.87 -13.63
C SER A 224 -19.92 14.36 -15.04
N SER A 225 -18.96 14.39 -15.96
CA SER A 225 -19.16 14.78 -17.36
C SER A 225 -19.80 13.67 -18.22
N VAL A 226 -19.70 12.41 -17.76
CA VAL A 226 -20.25 11.25 -18.47
C VAL A 226 -21.78 11.26 -18.39
N LYS A 227 -22.43 11.10 -19.55
CA LYS A 227 -23.90 10.99 -19.66
C LYS A 227 -24.30 9.52 -19.57
N GLY A 228 -25.25 9.20 -18.72
CA GLY A 228 -25.79 7.84 -18.61
C GLY A 228 -26.19 7.47 -17.17
N PRO A 229 -26.98 6.40 -17.00
CA PRO A 229 -27.44 5.99 -15.67
C PRO A 229 -26.37 5.23 -14.88
N ARG A 230 -25.32 4.72 -15.54
CA ARG A 230 -24.28 3.89 -14.94
C ARG A 230 -22.99 4.66 -14.84
N ARG A 231 -22.67 5.18 -13.65
CA ARG A 231 -21.45 5.94 -13.40
C ARG A 231 -20.99 5.79 -11.96
N LEU A 232 -19.73 6.05 -11.73
CA LEU A 232 -19.17 6.15 -10.39
C LEU A 232 -19.33 7.59 -9.87
N ILE A 233 -19.97 7.73 -8.73
CA ILE A 233 -20.18 9.00 -8.04
C ILE A 233 -19.29 8.99 -6.79
N LEU A 234 -18.27 9.84 -6.78
CA LEU A 234 -17.31 9.95 -5.71
C LEU A 234 -17.71 11.07 -4.73
N HIS A 235 -17.80 10.73 -3.45
CA HIS A 235 -17.99 11.66 -2.35
C HIS A 235 -16.67 11.75 -1.59
N LEU A 236 -15.93 12.86 -1.76
CA LEU A 236 -14.58 13.01 -1.23
C LEU A 236 -14.61 13.76 0.11
N TYR A 237 -13.92 13.21 1.09
CA TYR A 237 -13.77 13.75 2.44
C TYR A 237 -12.29 13.90 2.77
N ASN A 238 -11.97 14.74 3.77
CA ASN A 238 -10.58 15.00 4.20
C ASN A 238 -9.68 15.40 3.01
N THR A 239 -10.12 16.39 2.23
CA THR A 239 -9.48 16.85 1.00
C THR A 239 -8.60 18.08 1.20
N GLU A 240 -8.53 18.63 2.43
CA GLU A 240 -7.75 19.83 2.75
C GLU A 240 -6.25 19.55 2.68
N THR A 241 -5.56 20.14 1.70
CA THR A 241 -4.12 19.93 1.49
C THR A 241 -3.26 21.14 1.82
N GLU A 242 -3.85 22.28 2.12
CA GLU A 242 -3.12 23.51 2.47
C GLU A 242 -2.66 23.49 3.93
N ASN A 243 -3.49 22.97 4.83
CA ASN A 243 -3.08 22.72 6.21
C ASN A 243 -2.33 21.38 6.30
N LYS A 244 -1.00 21.45 6.24
CA LYS A 244 -0.11 20.29 6.18
C LYS A 244 -0.14 19.42 7.45
N GLU A 245 -0.55 19.98 8.59
CA GLU A 245 -0.65 19.25 9.84
C GLU A 245 -1.80 18.23 9.87
N LEU A 246 -2.79 18.38 8.99
CA LEU A 246 -3.92 17.46 8.90
C LEU A 246 -3.58 16.14 8.20
N LEU A 247 -2.48 16.09 7.45
CA LEU A 247 -2.08 14.92 6.67
C LEU A 247 -1.99 13.66 7.55
N ASN A 248 -2.83 12.64 7.25
CA ASN A 248 -2.96 11.39 8.00
C ASN A 248 -3.37 11.55 9.49
N GLN A 249 -3.87 12.71 9.92
CA GLN A 249 -4.25 12.97 11.32
C GLN A 249 -5.65 12.43 11.64
N ASN A 250 -5.72 11.32 12.37
CA ASN A 250 -6.96 10.62 12.72
C ASN A 250 -7.82 10.25 11.49
N CYS A 251 -7.18 10.00 10.37
CA CYS A 251 -7.78 9.62 9.09
C CYS A 251 -6.76 8.83 8.26
N GLY A 252 -7.20 8.31 7.11
CA GLY A 252 -6.35 7.55 6.21
C GLY A 252 -6.30 6.05 6.49
N ALA A 253 -5.77 5.30 5.52
CA ALA A 253 -5.80 3.84 5.51
C ALA A 253 -5.17 3.19 6.76
N ASP A 254 -4.01 3.68 7.20
CA ASP A 254 -3.35 3.15 8.40
C ASP A 254 -4.13 3.43 9.68
N PHE A 255 -4.73 4.63 9.80
CA PHE A 255 -5.55 4.96 10.95
C PHE A 255 -6.73 4.00 11.08
N VAL A 256 -7.50 3.82 10.01
CA VAL A 256 -8.67 2.92 10.00
C VAL A 256 -8.26 1.48 10.26
N LYS A 257 -7.17 1.00 9.62
CA LYS A 257 -6.66 -0.37 9.79
C LYS A 257 -6.21 -0.66 11.23
N ILE A 258 -5.50 0.28 11.86
CA ILE A 258 -4.89 0.06 13.17
C ILE A 258 -5.91 0.26 14.30
N THR A 259 -6.75 1.30 14.19
CA THR A 259 -7.66 1.68 15.27
C THR A 259 -9.02 1.01 15.19
N LEU A 260 -9.41 0.49 14.00
CA LEU A 260 -10.76 0.01 13.69
C LEU A 260 -11.84 1.06 13.95
N ASN A 261 -11.47 2.34 13.84
CA ASN A 261 -12.37 3.48 13.98
C ASN A 261 -12.59 4.16 12.63
N ALA A 262 -13.77 4.76 12.47
CA ALA A 262 -14.05 5.61 11.32
C ALA A 262 -13.13 6.85 11.32
N PRO A 263 -12.70 7.33 10.14
CA PRO A 263 -11.87 8.53 10.05
C PRO A 263 -12.63 9.75 10.58
N LYS A 264 -11.90 10.64 11.25
CA LYS A 264 -12.46 11.93 11.68
C LYS A 264 -12.60 12.83 10.45
N LEU A 265 -13.83 13.23 10.13
CA LEU A 265 -14.08 14.13 8.99
C LEU A 265 -13.80 15.59 9.38
N THR A 266 -13.15 16.34 8.49
CA THR A 266 -12.79 17.75 8.68
C THR A 266 -13.14 18.55 7.41
N PRO A 267 -13.89 19.67 7.49
CA PRO A 267 -14.68 20.07 8.65
C PRO A 267 -15.78 19.05 8.95
N PRO A 268 -16.29 18.99 10.19
CA PRO A 268 -17.43 18.15 10.50
C PRO A 268 -18.58 18.60 9.59
N ASN A 269 -18.89 17.78 8.59
CA ASN A 269 -19.98 18.07 7.68
C ASN A 269 -21.29 17.90 8.43
N GLU A 270 -22.04 18.99 8.58
CA GLU A 270 -23.45 18.95 8.96
C GLU A 270 -24.34 18.38 7.83
N GLN A 271 -23.71 18.05 6.69
CA GLN A 271 -24.42 17.45 5.56
C GLN A 271 -24.69 15.96 5.83
N SER A 272 -25.89 15.54 5.49
CA SER A 272 -26.27 14.12 5.47
C SER A 272 -25.28 13.33 4.62
N ILE A 273 -24.69 12.27 5.21
CA ILE A 273 -23.87 11.33 4.43
C ILE A 273 -24.82 10.44 3.66
N MET A 274 -24.82 10.57 2.36
CA MET A 274 -25.53 9.66 1.47
C MET A 274 -24.73 8.36 1.36
N TYR A 275 -25.41 7.22 1.38
CA TYR A 275 -24.80 5.89 1.24
C TYR A 275 -23.77 5.56 2.35
N PRO A 276 -24.18 5.58 3.63
CA PRO A 276 -23.26 5.47 4.77
C PRO A 276 -22.49 4.15 4.84
N ASP A 277 -22.93 3.10 4.13
CA ASP A 277 -22.41 1.75 4.24
C ASP A 277 -21.18 1.45 3.35
N ARG A 278 -20.76 2.37 2.46
CA ARG A 278 -19.70 2.12 1.49
C ARG A 278 -18.64 3.18 1.51
N TRP A 279 -17.54 2.84 2.17
CA TRP A 279 -16.40 3.72 2.35
C TRP A 279 -15.11 3.09 1.88
N ALA A 280 -14.25 3.91 1.29
CA ALA A 280 -12.85 3.65 1.08
C ALA A 280 -12.02 4.71 1.78
N THR A 281 -10.80 4.38 2.16
CA THR A 281 -9.81 5.32 2.69
C THR A 281 -8.46 5.03 2.05
N ILE A 282 -7.75 6.09 1.70
CA ILE A 282 -6.41 6.03 1.13
C ILE A 282 -5.42 6.69 2.10
N ASP A 283 -4.12 6.54 1.86
CA ASP A 283 -3.10 7.24 2.63
C ASP A 283 -2.58 8.50 1.94
N GLY A 284 -1.62 9.18 2.55
CA GLY A 284 -1.16 10.51 2.14
C GLY A 284 -0.60 10.61 0.72
N ASP A 285 0.01 9.54 0.18
CA ASP A 285 0.54 9.46 -1.19
C ASP A 285 -0.24 8.49 -2.10
N ALA A 286 -1.39 7.99 -1.62
CA ALA A 286 -2.36 7.18 -2.34
C ALA A 286 -1.80 5.85 -2.89
N ASP A 287 -0.90 5.20 -2.15
CA ASP A 287 -0.40 3.87 -2.49
C ASP A 287 -1.07 2.73 -1.68
N ARG A 288 -2.00 3.06 -0.75
CA ARG A 288 -2.75 2.12 0.08
C ARG A 288 -4.25 2.35 0.01
N LEU A 289 -5.00 1.26 0.01
CA LEU A 289 -6.45 1.24 -0.06
C LEU A 289 -7.04 0.33 1.00
N ILE A 290 -7.94 0.86 1.81
CA ILE A 290 -8.76 0.10 2.75
C ILE A 290 -10.23 0.45 2.48
N TYR A 291 -11.08 -0.56 2.40
CA TYR A 291 -12.53 -0.38 2.43
C TYR A 291 -13.07 -0.64 3.82
N PHE A 292 -14.18 0.00 4.17
CA PHE A 292 -14.82 -0.21 5.45
C PHE A 292 -16.29 0.18 5.45
N ARG A 293 -17.03 -0.35 6.43
CA ARG A 293 -18.40 0.03 6.76
C ARG A 293 -18.44 0.56 8.18
N PRO A 294 -18.89 1.80 8.42
CA PRO A 294 -19.09 2.30 9.78
C PRO A 294 -20.17 1.53 10.53
N ILE A 295 -19.93 1.21 11.80
CA ILE A 295 -20.93 0.63 12.72
C ILE A 295 -21.52 1.77 13.54
N PHE A 296 -22.80 2.06 13.32
CA PHE A 296 -23.50 3.10 14.07
C PHE A 296 -24.10 2.50 15.33
N THR A 297 -23.59 2.88 16.50
CA THR A 297 -24.25 2.56 17.77
C THR A 297 -25.39 3.54 18.00
N HIS A 298 -26.62 3.06 18.00
CA HIS A 298 -27.77 3.88 18.39
C HIS A 298 -27.61 4.29 19.86
N CYS A 299 -27.42 5.58 20.12
CA CYS A 299 -27.70 6.15 21.43
C CYS A 299 -29.21 6.07 21.65
N SER A 300 -29.61 5.16 22.52
CA SER A 300 -31.00 4.97 22.95
C SER A 300 -31.50 6.21 23.70
N SER A 301 -32.10 7.15 22.99
CA SER A 301 -33.02 8.14 23.58
C SER A 301 -34.03 8.57 22.50
N SER A 302 -35.04 7.78 22.39
CA SER A 302 -36.45 8.08 22.14
C SER A 302 -37.12 6.93 21.37
N SER A 303 -38.20 6.49 21.98
CA SER A 303 -39.15 5.50 21.48
C SER A 303 -39.82 6.00 20.18
N ASP A 304 -39.30 5.62 19.02
CA ASP A 304 -40.09 5.57 17.80
C ASP A 304 -39.65 4.38 16.95
N ASN A 305 -40.35 3.26 17.15
CA ASN A 305 -40.33 2.09 16.31
C ASN A 305 -40.99 2.42 14.98
N ARG A 306 -40.21 2.87 13.99
CA ARG A 306 -40.54 2.71 12.55
C ARG A 306 -39.27 2.33 11.81
N LEU A 307 -39.00 1.05 11.77
CA LEU A 307 -38.13 0.42 10.78
C LEU A 307 -38.76 0.58 9.39
N ASN A 308 -38.37 1.64 8.70
CA ASN A 308 -38.61 1.73 7.27
C ASN A 308 -37.32 1.39 6.54
N ASN A 309 -37.39 0.46 5.59
CA ASN A 309 -36.33 -0.09 4.72
C ASN A 309 -35.69 0.91 3.74
N ASP A 310 -35.80 2.21 3.95
CA ASP A 310 -35.24 3.26 3.09
C ASP A 310 -34.24 4.14 3.85
N MET A 311 -33.15 3.54 4.36
CA MET A 311 -32.02 4.34 4.90
C MET A 311 -31.16 4.86 3.77
N LYS A 312 -31.65 5.79 2.96
CA LYS A 312 -30.87 6.52 1.95
C LYS A 312 -30.11 7.73 2.50
N GLU A 313 -30.43 8.19 3.71
CA GLU A 313 -29.88 9.41 4.28
C GLU A 313 -29.74 9.32 5.80
N LEU A 314 -28.52 9.40 6.31
CA LEU A 314 -28.24 9.46 7.74
C LEU A 314 -27.84 10.89 8.12
N HIS A 315 -28.68 11.59 8.89
CA HIS A 315 -28.30 12.85 9.50
C HIS A 315 -27.35 12.59 10.67
N LEU A 316 -26.06 12.85 10.51
CA LEU A 316 -25.01 12.68 11.51
C LEU A 316 -24.99 13.79 12.58
N THR A 317 -26.12 14.39 12.93
CA THR A 317 -26.19 15.25 14.08
C THR A 317 -26.18 14.41 15.36
N GLY A 318 -24.97 14.04 15.85
CA GLY A 318 -24.76 13.41 17.15
C GLY A 318 -24.42 11.92 17.18
N ALA A 319 -24.44 11.18 16.05
CA ALA A 319 -23.99 9.80 16.03
C ALA A 319 -22.49 9.74 15.62
N VAL A 320 -21.61 9.49 16.56
CA VAL A 320 -20.21 9.22 16.29
C VAL A 320 -20.09 7.74 15.93
N ALA A 321 -19.89 7.41 14.65
CA ALA A 321 -19.45 6.07 14.27
C ALA A 321 -18.06 5.85 14.89
N GLN A 322 -17.96 4.98 15.89
CA GLN A 322 -16.70 4.74 16.57
C GLN A 322 -15.96 3.52 16.04
N GLN A 323 -16.68 2.54 15.50
CA GLN A 323 -16.10 1.30 15.01
C GLN A 323 -16.44 1.05 13.55
N VAL A 324 -15.60 0.26 12.88
CA VAL A 324 -15.81 -0.12 11.49
C VAL A 324 -15.67 -1.63 11.29
N GLU A 325 -16.43 -2.16 10.35
CA GLU A 325 -16.16 -3.44 9.73
C GLU A 325 -15.17 -3.23 8.58
N LEU A 326 -14.08 -3.96 8.61
CA LEU A 326 -12.91 -3.71 7.75
C LEU A 326 -12.88 -4.65 6.55
N LEU A 327 -12.52 -4.10 5.39
CA LEU A 327 -12.21 -4.83 4.16
C LEU A 327 -10.81 -4.39 3.70
N ASP A 328 -9.82 -5.06 4.23
CA ASP A 328 -8.41 -4.74 4.06
C ASP A 328 -7.76 -5.38 2.82
N GLY A 329 -6.43 -5.32 2.73
CA GLY A 329 -5.69 -5.91 1.61
C GLY A 329 -5.91 -7.41 1.43
N ASP A 330 -6.15 -8.16 2.52
CA ASP A 330 -6.49 -9.58 2.43
C ASP A 330 -7.84 -9.79 1.71
N ARG A 331 -8.83 -8.95 2.02
CA ARG A 331 -10.14 -8.98 1.38
C ARG A 331 -10.09 -8.55 -0.08
N ILE A 332 -9.26 -7.55 -0.41
CA ILE A 332 -9.07 -7.10 -1.79
C ILE A 332 -8.43 -8.22 -2.62
N SER A 333 -7.36 -8.85 -2.13
CA SER A 333 -6.71 -9.96 -2.83
C SER A 333 -7.63 -11.16 -3.02
N CYS A 334 -8.46 -11.50 -2.02
CA CYS A 334 -9.46 -12.55 -2.14
C CYS A 334 -10.55 -12.22 -3.18
N LEU A 335 -11.00 -10.95 -3.24
CA LEU A 335 -11.97 -10.50 -4.24
C LEU A 335 -11.42 -10.63 -5.66
N PHE A 336 -10.17 -10.19 -5.88
CA PHE A 336 -9.55 -10.28 -7.20
C PHE A 336 -9.26 -11.73 -7.61
N ALA A 337 -8.82 -12.58 -6.67
CA ALA A 337 -8.65 -14.01 -6.92
C ALA A 337 -10.00 -14.68 -7.28
N HIS A 338 -11.07 -14.35 -6.55
CA HIS A 338 -12.42 -14.87 -6.83
C HIS A 338 -12.90 -14.48 -8.23
N PHE A 339 -12.72 -13.22 -8.60
CA PHE A 339 -13.05 -12.73 -9.93
C PHE A 339 -12.27 -13.46 -11.01
N LEU A 340 -10.94 -13.55 -10.89
CA LEU A 340 -10.08 -14.20 -11.88
C LEU A 340 -10.42 -15.68 -12.05
N VAL A 341 -10.67 -16.42 -10.96
CA VAL A 341 -11.12 -17.82 -11.03
C VAL A 341 -12.42 -17.96 -11.82
N LYS A 342 -13.37 -17.04 -11.64
CA LYS A 342 -14.64 -17.07 -12.40
C LYS A 342 -14.45 -16.70 -13.86
N VAL A 343 -13.71 -15.63 -14.14
CA VAL A 343 -13.49 -15.15 -15.52
C VAL A 343 -12.71 -16.17 -16.33
N LEU A 344 -11.65 -16.75 -15.79
CA LEU A 344 -10.82 -17.72 -16.51
C LEU A 344 -11.59 -18.99 -16.89
N LYS A 345 -12.54 -19.44 -16.08
CA LYS A 345 -13.44 -20.56 -16.43
C LYS A 345 -14.29 -20.27 -17.69
N SER A 346 -14.56 -19.00 -17.98
CA SER A 346 -15.38 -18.61 -19.13
C SER A 346 -14.59 -18.20 -20.38
N VAL A 347 -13.33 -17.76 -20.21
CA VAL A 347 -12.53 -17.12 -21.28
C VAL A 347 -11.46 -18.06 -21.84
N SER A 348 -10.94 -18.99 -21.03
CA SER A 348 -9.84 -19.84 -21.44
C SER A 348 -10.15 -21.32 -21.26
N SER A 349 -9.89 -22.10 -22.30
CA SER A 349 -9.81 -23.57 -22.22
C SER A 349 -8.45 -24.07 -21.71
N ASP A 350 -7.47 -23.17 -21.58
CA ASP A 350 -6.14 -23.50 -21.07
C ASP A 350 -6.21 -23.67 -19.54
N ARG A 351 -6.07 -24.94 -19.11
CA ARG A 351 -6.10 -25.32 -17.68
C ARG A 351 -4.77 -25.08 -16.98
N ASN A 352 -3.73 -24.60 -17.69
CA ASN A 352 -2.38 -24.44 -17.15
C ASN A 352 -2.11 -23.02 -16.63
N LEU A 353 -3.05 -22.08 -16.75
CA LEU A 353 -2.89 -20.73 -16.23
C LEU A 353 -2.84 -20.71 -14.70
N THR A 354 -1.82 -20.07 -14.15
CA THR A 354 -1.55 -20.03 -12.72
C THR A 354 -1.99 -18.73 -12.09
N ILE A 355 -2.81 -18.82 -11.04
CA ILE A 355 -3.12 -17.71 -10.14
C ILE A 355 -2.36 -17.93 -8.84
N GLY A 356 -1.57 -16.95 -8.41
CA GLY A 356 -0.91 -16.95 -7.12
C GLY A 356 -1.30 -15.72 -6.31
N VAL A 357 -1.59 -15.93 -5.02
CA VAL A 357 -1.77 -14.85 -4.05
C VAL A 357 -0.58 -14.84 -3.11
N ILE A 358 0.10 -13.70 -3.04
CA ILE A 358 1.29 -13.53 -2.21
C ILE A 358 0.88 -12.79 -0.95
N GLN A 359 1.17 -13.40 0.20
CA GLN A 359 0.83 -12.89 1.52
C GLN A 359 2.07 -12.70 2.38
N THR A 360 1.99 -11.86 3.39
CA THR A 360 2.96 -11.83 4.49
C THR A 360 2.46 -12.68 5.67
N ALA A 361 3.31 -12.89 6.67
CA ALA A 361 2.91 -13.58 7.89
C ALA A 361 1.73 -12.91 8.62
N TYR A 362 1.45 -11.63 8.34
CA TYR A 362 0.35 -10.86 8.94
C TYR A 362 -1.03 -11.11 8.31
N ALA A 363 -1.10 -11.81 7.19
CA ALA A 363 -2.39 -12.15 6.58
C ALA A 363 -3.22 -13.03 7.51
N ASN A 364 -4.52 -12.76 7.60
CA ASN A 364 -5.43 -13.55 8.44
C ASN A 364 -5.57 -14.98 7.89
N SER A 365 -5.48 -15.99 8.74
CA SER A 365 -5.58 -17.40 8.29
C SER A 365 -6.92 -17.74 7.63
N ALA A 366 -7.99 -16.99 7.91
CA ALA A 366 -9.26 -17.18 7.23
C ALA A 366 -9.17 -16.80 5.75
N SER A 367 -8.43 -15.73 5.40
CA SER A 367 -8.18 -15.35 4.00
C SER A 367 -7.37 -16.44 3.28
N THR A 368 -6.33 -16.97 3.93
CA THR A 368 -5.51 -18.05 3.38
C THR A 368 -6.35 -19.30 3.11
N ARG A 369 -7.21 -19.70 4.05
CA ARG A 369 -8.13 -20.84 3.88
C ARG A 369 -9.12 -20.60 2.76
N TYR A 370 -9.72 -19.41 2.67
CA TYR A 370 -10.62 -19.07 1.57
C TYR A 370 -9.94 -19.24 0.20
N LEU A 371 -8.71 -18.77 0.05
CA LEU A 371 -7.93 -18.88 -1.19
C LEU A 371 -7.57 -20.34 -1.52
N THR A 372 -7.10 -21.11 -0.53
CA THR A 372 -6.59 -22.46 -0.77
C THR A 372 -7.67 -23.53 -0.82
N GLU A 373 -8.64 -23.49 0.09
CA GLU A 373 -9.66 -24.53 0.25
C GLU A 373 -10.92 -24.25 -0.58
N HIS A 374 -11.31 -22.97 -0.73
CA HIS A 374 -12.52 -22.60 -1.46
C HIS A 374 -12.25 -22.24 -2.93
N LEU A 375 -11.21 -21.46 -3.20
CA LEU A 375 -10.86 -21.04 -4.57
C LEU A 375 -9.83 -21.97 -5.23
N HIS A 376 -9.12 -22.79 -4.47
CA HIS A 376 -8.02 -23.66 -4.94
C HIS A 376 -6.90 -22.87 -5.64
N VAL A 377 -6.58 -21.68 -5.12
CA VAL A 377 -5.54 -20.79 -5.60
C VAL A 377 -4.26 -21.02 -4.80
N SER A 378 -3.11 -20.93 -5.47
CA SER A 378 -1.80 -21.02 -4.80
C SER A 378 -1.55 -19.81 -3.90
N VAL A 379 -1.14 -20.04 -2.66
CA VAL A 379 -0.76 -19.00 -1.72
C VAL A 379 0.70 -19.16 -1.34
N VAL A 380 1.48 -18.06 -1.43
CA VAL A 380 2.90 -18.03 -1.07
C VAL A 380 3.10 -16.98 0.01
N CYS A 381 3.68 -17.38 1.14
CA CYS A 381 4.05 -16.45 2.20
C CYS A 381 5.51 -16.01 2.02
N VAL A 382 5.73 -14.70 2.08
CA VAL A 382 7.04 -14.05 1.90
C VAL A 382 7.33 -13.09 3.07
N PRO A 383 8.60 -12.65 3.25
CA PRO A 383 8.94 -11.64 4.25
C PRO A 383 8.14 -10.35 4.04
N THR A 384 7.92 -9.62 5.12
CA THR A 384 7.25 -8.31 5.08
C THR A 384 8.03 -7.32 4.23
N GLY A 385 7.31 -6.62 3.37
CA GLY A 385 7.85 -5.60 2.47
C GLY A 385 7.45 -5.85 1.03
N VAL A 386 6.81 -4.86 0.43
CA VAL A 386 6.20 -4.95 -0.91
C VAL A 386 7.13 -5.49 -1.99
N LYS A 387 8.44 -5.29 -1.87
CA LYS A 387 9.43 -5.80 -2.83
C LYS A 387 9.46 -7.32 -2.89
N HIS A 388 9.34 -7.99 -1.73
CA HIS A 388 9.29 -9.47 -1.66
C HIS A 388 8.00 -10.00 -2.27
N LEU A 389 6.87 -9.34 -1.97
CA LEU A 389 5.59 -9.71 -2.55
C LEU A 389 5.60 -9.54 -4.07
N HIS A 390 6.06 -8.40 -4.56
CA HIS A 390 6.15 -8.10 -6.00
C HIS A 390 7.01 -9.15 -6.73
N HIS A 391 8.21 -9.46 -6.20
CA HIS A 391 9.10 -10.44 -6.81
C HIS A 391 8.47 -11.84 -6.87
N ALA A 392 7.84 -12.29 -5.79
CA ALA A 392 7.19 -13.59 -5.76
C ALA A 392 5.97 -13.66 -6.72
N ALA A 393 5.21 -12.55 -6.84
CA ALA A 393 4.07 -12.46 -7.73
C ALA A 393 4.44 -12.64 -9.22
N GLN A 394 5.66 -12.27 -9.62
CA GLN A 394 6.16 -12.45 -11.00
C GLN A 394 6.27 -13.92 -11.43
N SER A 395 6.21 -14.87 -10.49
CA SER A 395 6.28 -16.30 -10.79
C SER A 395 4.97 -16.89 -11.31
N PHE A 396 3.88 -16.11 -11.31
CA PHE A 396 2.55 -16.56 -11.73
C PHE A 396 2.09 -15.85 -12.99
N ASP A 397 1.13 -16.45 -13.68
CA ASP A 397 0.45 -15.78 -14.80
C ASP A 397 -0.39 -14.60 -14.30
N PHE A 398 -1.02 -14.78 -13.14
CA PHE A 398 -1.73 -13.75 -12.39
C PHE A 398 -1.17 -13.75 -10.96
N GLY A 399 -0.27 -12.83 -10.66
CA GLY A 399 0.31 -12.68 -9.33
C GLY A 399 -0.37 -11.56 -8.56
N ILE A 400 -1.22 -11.90 -7.61
CA ILE A 400 -1.95 -10.95 -6.77
C ILE A 400 -1.17 -10.77 -5.47
N TYR A 401 -0.90 -9.54 -5.07
CA TYR A 401 -0.34 -9.29 -3.76
C TYR A 401 -0.92 -8.01 -3.14
N PHE A 402 -1.30 -8.12 -1.88
CA PHE A 402 -1.66 -6.99 -1.01
C PHE A 402 -1.14 -7.27 0.39
N GLU A 403 -0.49 -6.29 0.98
CA GLU A 403 -0.27 -6.29 2.43
C GLU A 403 -1.59 -5.97 3.14
N ALA A 404 -1.74 -6.42 4.37
CA ALA A 404 -2.94 -6.15 5.17
C ALA A 404 -3.22 -4.63 5.38
N ASN A 405 -2.23 -3.77 5.16
CA ASN A 405 -2.37 -2.31 5.18
C ASN A 405 -2.97 -1.73 3.88
N GLY A 406 -3.30 -2.58 2.91
CA GLY A 406 -3.92 -2.19 1.64
C GLY A 406 -2.95 -1.80 0.52
N HIS A 407 -1.63 -1.92 0.71
CA HIS A 407 -0.66 -1.69 -0.36
C HIS A 407 -0.48 -2.95 -1.20
N GLY A 408 -0.82 -2.90 -2.47
CA GLY A 408 -0.71 -4.03 -3.36
C GLY A 408 -1.17 -3.77 -4.77
N THR A 409 -1.05 -4.75 -5.65
CA THR A 409 -1.55 -4.75 -7.04
C THR A 409 -1.59 -6.17 -7.61
N VAL A 410 -1.89 -6.28 -8.89
CA VAL A 410 -1.87 -7.54 -9.65
C VAL A 410 -0.84 -7.45 -10.77
N LEU A 411 0.00 -8.45 -10.89
CA LEU A 411 0.97 -8.60 -11.97
C LEU A 411 0.50 -9.67 -12.96
N PHE A 412 0.89 -9.48 -14.21
CA PHE A 412 0.53 -10.37 -15.31
C PHE A 412 1.78 -10.85 -16.03
N SER A 413 1.85 -12.14 -16.34
CA SER A 413 2.93 -12.67 -17.18
C SER A 413 2.87 -12.06 -18.59
N LYS A 414 4.01 -12.05 -19.28
CA LYS A 414 4.07 -11.60 -20.70
C LYS A 414 3.12 -12.39 -21.58
N HIS A 415 2.91 -13.68 -21.25
CA HIS A 415 1.96 -14.54 -21.95
C HIS A 415 0.54 -13.99 -21.84
N ILE A 416 0.07 -13.67 -20.61
CA ILE A 416 -1.26 -13.11 -20.35
C ILE A 416 -1.44 -11.75 -21.01
N LEU A 417 -0.44 -10.87 -20.93
CA LEU A 417 -0.52 -9.55 -21.57
C LEU A 417 -0.66 -9.67 -23.10
N ASN A 418 0.03 -10.62 -23.73
CA ASN A 418 -0.11 -10.88 -25.17
C ASN A 418 -1.45 -11.54 -25.51
N PHE A 419 -1.92 -12.47 -24.68
CA PHE A 419 -3.23 -13.09 -24.85
C PHE A 419 -4.34 -12.04 -24.76
N ALA A 420 -4.30 -11.17 -23.76
CA ALA A 420 -5.30 -10.13 -23.53
C ALA A 420 -5.43 -9.14 -24.71
N LYS A 421 -4.32 -8.84 -25.43
CA LYS A 421 -4.37 -7.97 -26.62
C LYS A 421 -5.29 -8.48 -27.72
N ASN A 422 -5.49 -9.79 -27.79
CA ASN A 422 -6.34 -10.45 -28.78
C ASN A 422 -7.79 -10.60 -28.32
N LEU A 423 -8.11 -10.32 -27.06
CA LEU A 423 -9.46 -10.33 -26.53
C LEU A 423 -10.23 -9.08 -26.97
N ASN A 424 -11.56 -9.23 -27.09
CA ASN A 424 -12.42 -8.08 -27.28
C ASN A 424 -12.20 -7.05 -26.16
N VAL A 425 -12.24 -5.78 -26.51
CA VAL A 425 -12.05 -4.66 -25.58
C VAL A 425 -13.00 -4.72 -24.37
N ASN A 426 -14.20 -5.27 -24.54
CA ASN A 426 -15.20 -5.43 -23.48
C ASN A 426 -15.09 -6.78 -22.73
N ASN A 427 -14.06 -7.57 -23.04
CA ASN A 427 -13.84 -8.82 -22.32
C ASN A 427 -13.46 -8.52 -20.85
N PRO A 428 -14.09 -9.17 -19.85
CA PRO A 428 -13.84 -8.84 -18.44
C PRO A 428 -12.39 -9.04 -18.01
N LEU A 429 -11.69 -10.04 -18.56
CA LEU A 429 -10.26 -10.21 -18.28
C LEU A 429 -9.43 -9.06 -18.85
N ARG A 430 -9.73 -8.65 -20.09
CA ARG A 430 -9.05 -7.51 -20.71
C ARG A 430 -9.28 -6.21 -19.93
N THR A 431 -10.51 -5.96 -19.50
CA THR A 431 -10.86 -4.80 -18.67
C THR A 431 -10.12 -4.81 -17.34
N PHE A 432 -10.09 -5.96 -16.66
CA PHE A 432 -9.36 -6.11 -15.40
C PHE A 432 -7.86 -5.76 -15.55
N ILE A 433 -7.23 -6.26 -16.62
CA ILE A 433 -5.82 -5.97 -16.93
C ILE A 433 -5.62 -4.47 -17.24
N ASP A 434 -6.49 -3.89 -18.06
CA ASP A 434 -6.36 -2.49 -18.50
C ASP A 434 -6.67 -1.48 -17.36
N LEU A 435 -7.40 -1.88 -16.31
CA LEU A 435 -7.64 -1.06 -15.12
C LEU A 435 -6.55 -1.20 -14.06
N THR A 436 -5.65 -2.16 -14.18
CA THR A 436 -4.61 -2.41 -13.18
C THR A 436 -3.35 -1.56 -13.47
N ASN A 437 -2.91 -0.78 -12.48
CA ASN A 437 -1.56 -0.21 -12.51
C ASN A 437 -0.55 -1.31 -12.10
N THR A 438 0.17 -1.83 -13.10
CA THR A 438 1.11 -2.95 -12.89
C THR A 438 2.48 -2.52 -12.35
N SER A 439 2.71 -1.22 -12.20
CA SER A 439 4.01 -0.69 -11.76
C SER A 439 4.18 -0.80 -10.25
N ILE A 440 3.14 -0.45 -9.51
CA ILE A 440 3.11 -0.44 -8.03
C ILE A 440 1.65 -0.42 -7.56
N GLY A 441 1.41 -0.66 -6.26
CA GLY A 441 0.11 -0.45 -5.64
C GLY A 441 -0.40 0.97 -5.85
N ASP A 442 -1.62 1.10 -6.32
CA ASP A 442 -2.25 2.36 -6.70
C ASP A 442 -3.68 2.39 -6.17
N ALA A 443 -3.86 3.06 -5.04
CA ALA A 443 -5.15 3.10 -4.37
C ALA A 443 -6.29 3.60 -5.27
N ILE A 444 -6.02 4.51 -6.20
CA ILE A 444 -7.04 5.08 -7.08
C ILE A 444 -7.45 4.08 -8.16
N THR A 445 -6.50 3.43 -8.83
CA THR A 445 -6.83 2.40 -9.81
C THR A 445 -7.38 1.14 -9.15
N ASP A 446 -6.92 0.80 -7.95
CA ASP A 446 -7.47 -0.31 -7.15
C ASP A 446 -8.93 -0.04 -6.75
N ILE A 447 -9.33 1.21 -6.45
CA ILE A 447 -10.74 1.58 -6.27
C ILE A 447 -11.53 1.24 -7.54
N LEU A 448 -11.07 1.67 -8.71
CA LEU A 448 -11.77 1.37 -9.97
C LEU A 448 -11.86 -0.13 -10.21
N LEU A 449 -10.79 -0.86 -9.91
CA LEU A 449 -10.73 -2.31 -10.10
C LEU A 449 -11.67 -3.06 -9.15
N VAL A 450 -11.75 -2.65 -7.87
CA VAL A 450 -12.69 -3.19 -6.87
C VAL A 450 -14.12 -2.94 -7.30
N GLU A 451 -14.45 -1.67 -7.67
CA GLU A 451 -15.80 -1.29 -8.07
C GLU A 451 -16.26 -2.02 -9.34
N TYR A 452 -15.37 -2.16 -10.33
CA TYR A 452 -15.65 -2.95 -11.53
C TYR A 452 -15.87 -4.43 -11.18
N THR A 453 -15.03 -5.00 -10.34
CA THR A 453 -15.09 -6.40 -9.93
C THR A 453 -16.41 -6.72 -9.22
N LEU A 454 -16.83 -5.88 -8.27
CA LEU A 454 -18.09 -6.00 -7.56
C LEU A 454 -19.27 -5.88 -8.52
N ALA A 455 -19.25 -4.90 -9.42
CA ALA A 455 -20.30 -4.71 -10.42
C ALA A 455 -20.42 -5.92 -11.37
N TRP A 456 -19.28 -6.47 -11.84
CA TRP A 456 -19.26 -7.64 -12.70
C TRP A 456 -19.78 -8.90 -12.00
N LEU A 457 -19.40 -9.11 -10.73
CA LEU A 457 -19.89 -10.21 -9.89
C LEU A 457 -21.34 -10.06 -9.50
N ASN A 458 -21.93 -8.88 -9.70
CA ASN A 458 -23.24 -8.47 -9.16
C ASN A 458 -23.27 -8.63 -7.63
N TRP A 459 -22.19 -8.20 -6.98
CA TRP A 459 -22.03 -8.26 -5.54
C TRP A 459 -22.23 -6.90 -4.89
N SER A 460 -23.01 -6.89 -3.81
CA SER A 460 -23.06 -5.79 -2.87
C SER A 460 -21.80 -5.80 -1.97
N PHE A 461 -21.60 -4.72 -1.24
CA PHE A 461 -20.58 -4.65 -0.20
C PHE A 461 -20.74 -5.78 0.85
N ILE A 462 -21.99 -6.11 1.21
CA ILE A 462 -22.30 -7.19 2.15
C ILE A 462 -21.88 -8.56 1.58
N ASN A 463 -22.09 -8.82 0.28
CA ASN A 463 -21.63 -10.06 -0.34
C ASN A 463 -20.12 -10.20 -0.25
N TRP A 464 -19.39 -9.10 -0.47
CA TRP A 464 -17.93 -9.08 -0.34
C TRP A 464 -17.49 -9.30 1.11
N PHE A 465 -18.11 -8.60 2.06
CA PHE A 465 -17.84 -8.76 3.48
C PHE A 465 -18.08 -10.20 3.97
N SER A 466 -19.12 -10.86 3.46
CA SER A 466 -19.51 -12.22 3.85
C SER A 466 -18.73 -13.34 3.15
N MET A 467 -17.64 -13.04 2.42
CA MET A 467 -16.83 -14.08 1.75
C MET A 467 -16.25 -15.10 2.74
N TYR A 468 -15.81 -14.64 3.89
CA TYR A 468 -15.31 -15.44 5.02
C TYR A 468 -15.38 -14.59 6.31
N ASP A 469 -15.27 -15.22 7.46
CA ASP A 469 -15.16 -14.51 8.74
C ASP A 469 -13.70 -14.45 9.17
N ASP A 470 -13.19 -13.25 9.46
CA ASP A 470 -11.85 -13.06 9.99
C ASP A 470 -11.71 -13.69 11.36
N LEU A 471 -10.58 -14.34 11.60
CA LEU A 471 -10.23 -14.73 12.95
C LEU A 471 -9.83 -13.47 13.75
N PRO A 472 -10.31 -13.33 14.98
CA PRO A 472 -9.81 -12.30 15.88
C PRO A 472 -8.29 -12.32 15.93
N SER A 473 -7.65 -11.17 15.68
CA SER A 473 -6.21 -11.05 15.66
C SER A 473 -5.73 -9.83 16.44
N LYS A 474 -4.50 -9.89 16.95
CA LYS A 474 -3.89 -8.80 17.72
C LYS A 474 -2.42 -8.67 17.43
N GLN A 475 -1.99 -7.43 17.31
CA GLN A 475 -0.58 -7.08 17.16
C GLN A 475 -0.09 -6.35 18.41
N LEU A 476 1.07 -6.76 18.92
CA LEU A 476 1.75 -6.13 20.04
C LEU A 476 3.23 -5.89 19.68
N LYS A 477 3.93 -5.11 20.50
CA LYS A 477 5.38 -4.94 20.41
C LYS A 477 6.01 -5.02 21.78
N VAL A 478 7.22 -5.58 21.83
CA VAL A 478 8.08 -5.65 23.03
C VAL A 478 9.40 -5.00 22.68
N THR A 479 9.83 -4.03 23.50
CA THR A 479 11.16 -3.43 23.38
C THR A 479 12.21 -4.38 23.94
N VAL A 480 13.30 -4.59 23.19
CA VAL A 480 14.38 -5.51 23.53
C VAL A 480 15.73 -4.81 23.50
N ALA A 481 16.70 -5.34 24.22
CA ALA A 481 18.04 -4.75 24.27
C ALA A 481 18.81 -4.86 22.95
N LYS A 482 18.61 -5.97 22.21
CA LYS A 482 19.24 -6.25 20.91
C LYS A 482 18.32 -7.13 20.07
N ARG A 483 17.64 -6.52 19.07
CA ARG A 483 16.74 -7.25 18.16
C ARG A 483 17.45 -8.31 17.31
N ASP A 484 18.71 -8.09 16.96
CA ASP A 484 19.49 -8.95 16.07
C ASP A 484 19.77 -10.36 16.64
N LEU A 485 19.54 -10.55 17.95
CA LEU A 485 19.62 -11.87 18.59
C LEU A 485 18.44 -12.78 18.18
N ILE A 486 17.37 -12.19 17.65
CA ILE A 486 16.19 -12.95 17.23
C ILE A 486 16.27 -13.15 15.74
N GLN A 487 16.45 -14.40 15.35
CA GLN A 487 16.45 -14.80 13.94
C GLN A 487 15.16 -15.57 13.64
N VAL A 488 14.63 -15.37 12.44
CA VAL A 488 13.37 -15.98 11.99
C VAL A 488 13.57 -16.71 10.67
N THR A 489 12.63 -17.59 10.33
CA THR A 489 12.56 -18.21 8.99
C THR A 489 12.39 -17.14 7.91
N TRP A 490 12.70 -17.50 6.66
CA TRP A 490 12.57 -16.56 5.54
C TRP A 490 11.16 -15.95 5.42
N ASP A 491 10.12 -16.73 5.70
CA ASP A 491 8.73 -16.28 5.68
C ASP A 491 8.26 -15.57 6.96
N GLU A 492 9.17 -15.30 7.90
CA GLU A 492 8.97 -14.62 9.18
C GLU A 492 7.97 -15.28 10.13
N ARG A 493 7.56 -16.52 9.88
CA ARG A 493 6.54 -17.20 10.69
C ARG A 493 7.07 -17.99 11.88
N ARG A 494 8.37 -18.25 11.94
CA ARG A 494 8.98 -19.03 13.02
C ARG A 494 10.32 -18.44 13.44
N VAL A 495 10.58 -18.49 14.74
CA VAL A 495 11.89 -18.13 15.30
C VAL A 495 12.84 -19.29 15.11
N THR A 496 14.04 -19.01 14.58
CA THR A 496 15.13 -19.99 14.44
C THR A 496 16.17 -19.85 15.57
N SER A 497 16.27 -18.64 16.15
CA SER A 497 17.12 -18.36 17.33
C SER A 497 16.49 -17.21 18.15
N PRO A 498 16.40 -17.33 19.49
CA PRO A 498 16.66 -18.53 20.29
C PRO A 498 15.54 -19.58 20.11
N ILE A 499 15.89 -20.85 20.05
CA ILE A 499 14.93 -21.93 19.79
C ILE A 499 13.91 -22.10 20.93
N GLU A 500 14.30 -21.80 22.16
CA GLU A 500 13.44 -21.83 23.34
C GLU A 500 12.23 -20.89 23.19
N LEU A 501 12.43 -19.77 22.51
CA LEU A 501 11.34 -18.83 22.21
C LEU A 501 10.30 -19.48 21.28
N GLN A 502 10.74 -20.21 20.23
CA GLN A 502 9.82 -20.88 19.32
C GLN A 502 9.07 -22.02 20.02
N ILE A 503 9.75 -22.80 20.85
CA ILE A 503 9.12 -23.88 21.63
C ILE A 503 8.02 -23.32 22.52
N ALA A 504 8.30 -22.25 23.25
CA ALA A 504 7.31 -21.60 24.13
C ALA A 504 6.13 -20.99 23.36
N ILE A 505 6.36 -20.47 22.14
CA ILE A 505 5.29 -20.00 21.25
C ILE A 505 4.39 -21.17 20.83
N ASP A 506 4.98 -22.27 20.38
CA ASP A 506 4.24 -23.45 19.94
C ASP A 506 3.40 -24.05 21.08
N GLU A 507 3.94 -24.10 22.30
CA GLU A 507 3.22 -24.55 23.50
C GLU A 507 2.02 -23.64 23.83
N ALA A 508 2.21 -22.30 23.78
CA ALA A 508 1.15 -21.35 24.04
C ALA A 508 0.03 -21.45 22.99
N VAL A 509 0.35 -21.64 21.72
CA VAL A 509 -0.63 -21.86 20.63
C VAL A 509 -1.44 -23.13 20.87
N GLN A 510 -0.76 -24.26 21.19
CA GLN A 510 -1.43 -25.51 21.51
C GLN A 510 -2.33 -25.41 22.76
N GLN A 511 -1.90 -24.64 23.76
CA GLN A 511 -2.69 -24.40 24.96
C GLN A 511 -3.94 -23.58 24.64
N ALA A 512 -3.83 -22.53 23.82
CA ALA A 512 -4.99 -21.75 23.39
C ALA A 512 -6.02 -22.64 22.68
N ASP A 513 -5.59 -23.43 21.71
CA ASP A 513 -6.46 -24.36 20.96
C ASP A 513 -7.18 -25.35 21.87
N LYS A 514 -6.46 -25.93 22.86
CA LYS A 514 -7.04 -26.88 23.82
C LYS A 514 -8.11 -26.21 24.69
N LEU A 515 -7.85 -24.98 25.18
CA LEU A 515 -8.77 -24.28 26.08
C LEU A 515 -10.08 -23.90 25.38
N ILE A 516 -10.04 -23.60 24.09
CA ILE A 516 -11.24 -23.28 23.30
C ILE A 516 -11.85 -24.49 22.58
N ASN A 517 -11.24 -25.67 22.72
CA ASN A 517 -11.64 -26.91 22.03
C ASN A 517 -11.72 -26.76 20.48
N LYS A 518 -10.77 -26.02 19.89
CA LYS A 518 -10.69 -25.73 18.44
C LYS A 518 -9.24 -25.90 17.96
N ILE A 519 -8.82 -27.11 17.68
CA ILE A 519 -7.45 -27.43 17.27
C ILE A 519 -7.12 -26.83 15.91
N GLY A 520 -5.95 -26.19 15.78
CA GLY A 520 -5.44 -25.61 14.54
C GLY A 520 -6.08 -24.27 14.14
N THR A 521 -6.81 -23.61 15.07
CA THR A 521 -7.39 -22.30 14.80
C THR A 521 -6.58 -21.16 15.37
N SER A 522 -5.63 -21.43 16.27
CA SER A 522 -4.75 -20.42 16.85
C SER A 522 -3.41 -20.39 16.12
N ARG A 523 -2.85 -19.21 15.98
CA ARG A 523 -1.52 -18.97 15.42
C ARG A 523 -0.87 -17.78 16.09
N ALA A 524 0.43 -17.86 16.34
CA ALA A 524 1.22 -16.72 16.78
C ALA A 524 2.63 -16.79 16.20
N PHE A 525 3.23 -15.63 16.01
CA PHE A 525 4.62 -15.49 15.64
C PHE A 525 5.21 -14.19 16.18
N VAL A 526 6.53 -14.13 16.22
CA VAL A 526 7.27 -12.93 16.56
C VAL A 526 8.32 -12.67 15.51
N ARG A 527 8.60 -11.40 15.24
CA ARG A 527 9.66 -10.99 14.33
C ARG A 527 10.36 -9.70 14.84
N PRO A 528 11.68 -9.57 14.63
CA PRO A 528 12.39 -8.31 14.93
C PRO A 528 11.92 -7.19 14.00
N SER A 529 11.84 -5.96 14.50
CA SER A 529 11.60 -4.78 13.67
C SER A 529 12.79 -4.50 12.76
N GLY A 530 12.56 -4.02 11.55
CA GLY A 530 13.63 -3.61 10.62
C GLY A 530 14.34 -2.33 11.04
N THR A 531 13.73 -1.47 11.87
CA THR A 531 14.20 -0.10 12.15
C THR A 531 14.39 0.21 13.63
N GLU A 532 13.74 -0.51 14.54
CA GLU A 532 13.73 -0.23 15.99
C GLU A 532 14.17 -1.47 16.77
N ASP A 533 14.72 -1.29 17.97
CA ASP A 533 15.03 -2.40 18.90
C ASP A 533 13.74 -2.90 19.58
N THR A 534 12.82 -3.36 18.75
CA THR A 534 11.54 -3.94 19.13
C THR A 534 11.29 -5.26 18.42
N VAL A 535 10.53 -6.13 19.07
CA VAL A 535 10.00 -7.37 18.51
C VAL A 535 8.51 -7.18 18.34
N ARG A 536 8.03 -7.38 17.13
CA ARG A 536 6.61 -7.36 16.78
C ARG A 536 6.03 -8.74 17.03
N ILE A 537 4.84 -8.78 17.59
CA ILE A 537 4.09 -9.97 17.94
C ILE A 537 2.79 -9.95 17.16
N TYR A 538 2.43 -11.07 16.59
CA TYR A 538 1.12 -11.31 16.01
C TYR A 538 0.52 -12.55 16.66
N ALA A 539 -0.77 -12.49 17.01
CA ALA A 539 -1.54 -13.63 17.48
C ALA A 539 -2.95 -13.58 16.89
N GLU A 540 -3.47 -14.72 16.50
CA GLU A 540 -4.85 -14.90 16.08
C GLU A 540 -5.42 -16.19 16.67
N SER A 541 -6.72 -16.22 16.92
CA SER A 541 -7.44 -17.38 17.46
C SER A 541 -8.93 -17.30 17.11
N TYR A 542 -9.68 -18.36 17.42
CA TYR A 542 -11.10 -18.47 17.10
C TYR A 542 -11.98 -17.49 17.89
N THR A 543 -11.58 -17.05 19.10
CA THR A 543 -12.32 -16.09 19.92
C THR A 543 -11.44 -14.90 20.31
N HIS A 544 -12.06 -13.76 20.60
CA HIS A 544 -11.37 -12.56 21.09
C HIS A 544 -10.62 -12.82 22.40
N GLU A 545 -11.23 -13.56 23.33
CA GLU A 545 -10.64 -13.89 24.63
C GLU A 545 -9.38 -14.74 24.47
N ALA A 546 -9.41 -15.74 23.56
CA ALA A 546 -8.27 -16.59 23.28
C ALA A 546 -7.15 -15.80 22.58
N THR A 547 -7.50 -14.88 21.67
CA THR A 547 -6.55 -13.98 21.01
C THR A 547 -5.87 -13.04 22.00
N ASP A 548 -6.63 -12.45 22.92
CA ASP A 548 -6.11 -11.59 23.99
C ASP A 548 -5.18 -12.35 24.92
N TRP A 549 -5.59 -13.55 25.34
CA TRP A 549 -4.76 -14.43 26.16
C TRP A 549 -3.46 -14.80 25.45
N LEU A 550 -3.55 -15.26 24.20
CA LEU A 550 -2.41 -15.71 23.41
C LEU A 550 -1.43 -14.56 23.15
N SER A 551 -1.92 -13.40 22.72
CA SER A 551 -1.09 -12.23 22.44
C SER A 551 -0.33 -11.74 23.69
N ALA A 552 -1.00 -11.66 24.85
CA ALA A 552 -0.36 -11.27 26.11
C ALA A 552 0.63 -12.32 26.60
N THR A 553 0.33 -13.62 26.44
CA THR A 553 1.25 -14.72 26.76
C THR A 553 2.50 -14.64 25.92
N ILE A 554 2.38 -14.48 24.60
CA ILE A 554 3.53 -14.35 23.69
C ILE A 554 4.35 -13.09 23.99
N ALA A 555 3.70 -11.97 24.34
CA ALA A 555 4.42 -10.76 24.75
C ALA A 555 5.29 -10.99 25.99
N LEU A 556 4.74 -11.69 26.99
CA LEU A 556 5.48 -12.01 28.22
C LEU A 556 6.61 -13.01 27.99
N ILE A 557 6.39 -14.04 27.17
CA ILE A 557 7.41 -15.01 26.74
C ILE A 557 8.54 -14.28 25.99
N THR A 558 8.19 -13.44 25.01
CA THR A 558 9.16 -12.64 24.24
C THR A 558 9.98 -11.73 25.16
N TYR A 559 9.33 -11.03 26.09
CA TYR A 559 10.04 -10.17 27.06
C TYR A 559 11.07 -10.96 27.85
N ARG A 560 10.74 -12.17 28.32
CA ARG A 560 11.62 -13.00 29.16
C ARG A 560 12.76 -13.65 28.37
N LEU A 561 12.47 -14.17 27.17
CA LEU A 561 13.43 -14.99 26.41
C LEU A 561 14.21 -14.21 25.34
N ALA A 562 13.74 -13.02 24.97
CA ALA A 562 14.38 -12.18 23.96
C ALA A 562 15.06 -10.93 24.52
N GLY A 563 15.30 -10.87 25.84
CA GLY A 563 15.97 -9.75 26.49
C GLY A 563 15.16 -8.45 26.49
N GLY A 564 13.89 -8.55 26.90
CA GLY A 564 12.98 -7.41 27.03
C GLY A 564 13.51 -6.34 28.00
N ILE A 565 13.34 -5.07 27.61
CA ILE A 565 13.71 -3.89 28.42
C ILE A 565 12.49 -2.98 28.63
N GLY A 566 12.55 -2.15 29.70
CA GLY A 566 11.42 -1.30 30.07
C GLY A 566 10.32 -2.05 30.85
N PRO A 567 9.08 -1.55 30.84
CA PRO A 567 7.98 -2.16 31.58
C PRO A 567 7.64 -3.57 31.07
N GLN A 568 7.52 -4.51 32.00
CA GLN A 568 7.12 -5.87 31.65
C GLN A 568 5.68 -5.86 31.11
N PRO A 569 5.38 -6.63 30.02
CA PRO A 569 4.03 -6.79 29.51
C PRO A 569 3.07 -7.29 30.59
N THR A 570 1.83 -6.81 30.55
CA THR A 570 0.77 -7.24 31.47
C THR A 570 0.53 -8.74 31.31
N PRO A 571 0.50 -9.53 32.41
CA PRO A 571 0.18 -10.94 32.33
C PRO A 571 -1.20 -11.18 31.71
N PRO A 572 -1.39 -12.30 30.97
CA PRO A 572 -2.68 -12.63 30.40
C PRO A 572 -3.74 -12.85 31.49
N LYS A 573 -4.97 -12.42 31.23
CA LYS A 573 -6.11 -12.84 32.05
C LYS A 573 -6.31 -14.35 31.91
N PRO A 574 -6.75 -15.06 32.97
CA PRO A 574 -7.03 -16.49 32.84
C PRO A 574 -8.04 -16.75 31.71
N LEU A 575 -7.70 -17.66 30.82
CA LEU A 575 -8.63 -18.15 29.82
C LEU A 575 -9.40 -19.31 30.44
N HIS A 576 -10.72 -19.13 30.61
CA HIS A 576 -11.56 -20.19 31.13
C HIS A 576 -11.90 -21.18 30.04
N SER A 577 -11.84 -22.50 30.36
CA SER A 577 -12.28 -23.53 29.41
C SER A 577 -13.74 -23.31 29.06
N ILE A 578 -14.06 -23.21 27.78
CA ILE A 578 -15.43 -23.19 27.30
C ILE A 578 -15.93 -24.62 27.43
N CYS A 579 -16.54 -24.95 28.59
CA CYS A 579 -17.31 -26.18 28.71
C CYS A 579 -18.61 -25.97 27.91
N ASN A 580 -18.74 -26.69 26.80
CA ASN A 580 -20.02 -26.84 26.10
C ASN A 580 -20.97 -27.68 26.91
#